data_5d2a7ac8b6e938be16567a1db1ab59c7
#
_entry.id   5d2a7ac8b6e938be16567a1db1ab59c7
#
_cell.length_a   1.000
_cell.length_b   1.000
_cell.length_c   1.000
_cell.angle_alpha   90.00
_cell.angle_beta   90.00
_cell.angle_gamma   90.00
#
_symmetry.space_group_name_H-M   'P 1'
#
loop_
_entity.id
_entity.type
_entity.pdbx_description
1 polymer ?
#
loop_
_entity_poly.entity_id
_entity_poly.type
_entity_poly.pdbx_seq_one_letter_code
_entity_poly.pdbx_strand_id
1 'polypeptide(L)'
;RQDTHPYADYDFMSRWCKEVNDEYPYFNIVGETWLNSNVLVSFWQKDSKLAAPRNSNLKTVMDFPLMEHMNKAFDEETSDWSGGLYRLYDYLTQDLVYADPMNLLTFLDNHDTSRFTTNDEKAQNLTRFKQAVTFLLTTRGIPQIYYGTEILMTGDKSEGDGMLRKD
;
A
#
# COMPACT_ATOMS: atom_id res chain seq x y z
N ARG A 1 -0.91 -1.31 13.25
CA ARG A 1 0.16 -1.43 12.25
C ARG A 1 1.42 -1.97 12.92
N GLN A 2 2.02 -3.00 12.34
CA GLN A 2 3.33 -3.52 12.71
C GLN A 2 4.37 -2.96 11.74
N ASP A 3 5.19 -2.06 12.25
CA ASP A 3 6.25 -1.37 11.52
C ASP A 3 7.36 -2.34 11.10
N THR A 4 7.98 -2.10 9.96
CA THR A 4 9.15 -2.85 9.46
C THR A 4 9.01 -4.38 9.57
N HIS A 5 7.81 -4.92 9.32
CA HIS A 5 7.46 -6.32 9.57
C HIS A 5 8.48 -7.33 8.98
N PRO A 6 9.01 -7.15 7.75
CA PRO A 6 9.96 -8.08 7.14
C PRO A 6 11.37 -8.07 7.73
N TYR A 7 11.71 -7.12 8.60
CA TYR A 7 13.06 -6.99 9.16
C TYR A 7 13.31 -7.89 10.37
N ALA A 8 12.25 -8.35 11.03
CA ALA A 8 12.34 -9.27 12.14
C ALA A 8 12.42 -10.73 11.66
N ASP A 9 12.81 -11.63 12.57
CA ASP A 9 12.82 -13.07 12.28
C ASP A 9 11.41 -13.56 11.87
N TYR A 10 11.34 -14.25 10.74
CA TYR A 10 10.07 -14.69 10.16
C TYR A 10 9.29 -15.61 11.08
N ASP A 11 9.95 -16.57 11.72
CA ASP A 11 9.26 -17.58 12.54
C ASP A 11 8.78 -16.97 13.86
N PHE A 12 9.53 -16.01 14.40
CA PHE A 12 9.07 -15.20 15.53
C PHE A 12 7.82 -14.39 15.16
N MET A 13 7.85 -13.66 14.04
CA MET A 13 6.71 -12.85 13.60
C MET A 13 5.49 -13.69 13.26
N SER A 14 5.68 -14.85 12.66
CA SER A 14 4.61 -15.80 12.39
C SER A 14 3.93 -16.26 13.68
N ARG A 15 4.69 -16.65 14.71
CA ARG A 15 4.15 -17.02 16.01
C ARG A 15 3.45 -15.85 16.68
N TRP A 16 4.07 -14.68 16.67
CA TRP A 16 3.48 -13.48 17.25
C TRP A 16 2.12 -13.14 16.59
N CYS A 17 2.03 -13.16 15.27
CA CYS A 17 0.78 -12.97 14.55
C CYS A 17 -0.26 -14.03 14.94
N LYS A 18 0.16 -15.31 15.04
CA LYS A 18 -0.73 -16.40 15.41
C LYS A 18 -1.30 -16.20 16.80
N GLU A 19 -0.45 -15.96 17.81
CA GLU A 19 -0.88 -15.77 19.21
C GLU A 19 -1.86 -14.59 19.36
N VAL A 20 -1.57 -13.47 18.68
CA VAL A 20 -2.49 -12.30 18.68
C VAL A 20 -3.82 -12.65 18.01
N ASN A 21 -3.79 -13.36 16.88
CA ASN A 21 -5.02 -13.75 16.19
C ASN A 21 -5.86 -14.77 16.98
N ASP A 22 -5.21 -15.66 17.73
CA ASP A 22 -5.90 -16.66 18.57
C ASP A 22 -6.56 -15.99 19.78
N GLU A 23 -5.87 -15.03 20.42
CA GLU A 23 -6.41 -14.27 21.56
C GLU A 23 -7.49 -13.27 21.14
N TYR A 24 -7.31 -12.64 19.96
CA TYR A 24 -8.21 -11.61 19.43
C TYR A 24 -8.65 -11.95 18.00
N PRO A 25 -9.60 -12.89 17.79
CA PRO A 25 -9.96 -13.39 16.46
C PRO A 25 -10.48 -12.32 15.48
N TYR A 26 -11.08 -11.26 16.01
CA TYR A 26 -11.61 -10.15 15.22
C TYR A 26 -10.63 -8.98 15.04
N PHE A 27 -9.45 -9.07 15.65
CA PHE A 27 -8.40 -8.08 15.49
C PHE A 27 -7.67 -8.27 14.17
N ASN A 28 -7.34 -7.17 13.50
CA ASN A 28 -6.54 -7.22 12.27
C ASN A 28 -5.16 -6.61 12.50
N ILE A 29 -4.13 -7.36 12.14
CA ILE A 29 -2.75 -6.87 12.12
C ILE A 29 -2.43 -6.48 10.69
N VAL A 30 -1.98 -5.24 10.50
CA VAL A 30 -1.42 -4.75 9.24
C VAL A 30 0.10 -4.72 9.35
N GLY A 31 0.78 -5.50 8.54
CA GLY A 31 2.24 -5.49 8.47
C GLY A 31 2.73 -4.50 7.41
N GLU A 32 3.64 -3.63 7.82
CA GLU A 32 4.35 -2.81 6.87
C GLU A 32 5.36 -3.67 6.11
N THR A 33 5.01 -3.99 4.88
CA THR A 33 5.81 -4.79 3.95
C THR A 33 6.30 -3.90 2.81
N TRP A 34 7.21 -2.98 3.12
CA TRP A 34 7.75 -2.06 2.12
C TRP A 34 8.74 -2.78 1.20
N LEU A 35 8.19 -3.42 0.19
CA LEU A 35 8.90 -4.21 -0.80
C LEU A 35 8.43 -3.83 -2.21
N ASN A 36 9.34 -3.93 -3.18
CA ASN A 36 9.19 -3.31 -4.50
C ASN A 36 8.40 -4.17 -5.52
N SER A 37 7.91 -5.34 -5.12
CA SER A 37 7.09 -6.16 -6.01
C SER A 37 5.98 -6.89 -5.26
N ASN A 38 4.88 -7.13 -5.95
CA ASN A 38 3.75 -7.91 -5.46
C ASN A 38 4.15 -9.33 -5.03
N VAL A 39 5.09 -9.96 -5.72
CA VAL A 39 5.62 -11.28 -5.36
C VAL A 39 6.28 -11.26 -3.99
N LEU A 40 7.12 -10.25 -3.71
CA LEU A 40 7.80 -10.10 -2.42
C LEU A 40 6.80 -9.75 -1.30
N VAL A 41 5.84 -8.87 -1.58
CA VAL A 41 4.79 -8.50 -0.61
C VAL A 41 3.91 -9.71 -0.30
N SER A 42 3.48 -10.47 -1.32
CA SER A 42 2.60 -11.63 -1.17
C SER A 42 3.21 -12.74 -0.33
N PHE A 43 4.55 -12.88 -0.33
CA PHE A 43 5.27 -13.84 0.53
C PHE A 43 4.92 -13.67 2.02
N TRP A 44 4.68 -12.43 2.44
CA TRP A 44 4.39 -12.08 3.83
C TRP A 44 2.90 -12.19 4.21
N GLN A 45 2.01 -12.38 3.23
CA GLN A 45 0.60 -12.54 3.53
C GLN A 45 0.31 -13.96 4.07
N LYS A 46 -0.62 -14.04 5.01
CA LYS A 46 -1.14 -15.32 5.51
C LYS A 46 -1.59 -16.21 4.35
N ASP A 47 -1.28 -17.50 4.44
CA ASP A 47 -1.63 -18.54 3.45
C ASP A 47 -0.99 -18.32 2.06
N SER A 48 0.07 -17.54 1.99
CA SER A 48 0.83 -17.36 0.77
C SER A 48 1.43 -18.67 0.26
N LYS A 49 1.12 -19.01 -0.99
CA LYS A 49 1.68 -20.20 -1.66
C LYS A 49 3.20 -20.08 -1.86
N LEU A 50 3.72 -18.84 -1.94
CA LEU A 50 5.15 -18.58 -2.12
C LEU A 50 5.96 -18.83 -0.84
N ALA A 51 5.33 -18.76 0.32
CA ALA A 51 5.97 -19.04 1.60
C ALA A 51 5.88 -20.50 2.04
N ALA A 52 5.08 -21.33 1.37
CA ALA A 52 4.82 -22.71 1.76
C ALA A 52 6.11 -23.53 1.89
N PRO A 53 6.25 -24.43 2.91
CA PRO A 53 5.22 -24.80 3.90
C PRO A 53 5.07 -23.83 5.09
N ARG A 54 5.80 -22.74 5.13
CA ARG A 54 5.72 -21.70 6.18
C ARG A 54 4.47 -20.84 5.99
N ASN A 55 3.96 -20.26 7.07
CA ASN A 55 2.85 -19.33 7.06
C ASN A 55 3.15 -18.13 7.96
N SER A 56 3.03 -16.94 7.46
CA SER A 56 3.27 -15.72 8.23
C SER A 56 2.20 -15.44 9.30
N ASN A 57 1.00 -15.99 9.13
CA ASN A 57 -0.21 -15.65 9.89
C ASN A 57 -0.60 -14.16 9.89
N LEU A 58 0.05 -13.35 9.06
CA LEU A 58 -0.23 -11.93 8.85
C LEU A 58 -1.35 -11.76 7.83
N LYS A 59 -2.54 -11.38 8.28
CA LYS A 59 -3.71 -11.26 7.41
C LYS A 59 -3.57 -10.16 6.37
N THR A 60 -3.12 -8.98 6.80
CA THR A 60 -3.05 -7.78 5.96
C THR A 60 -1.62 -7.31 5.78
N VAL A 61 -1.21 -7.12 4.55
CA VAL A 61 0.07 -6.54 4.16
C VAL A 61 -0.16 -5.22 3.41
N MET A 62 0.77 -4.27 3.52
CA MET A 62 0.66 -2.98 2.84
C MET A 62 1.09 -3.11 1.37
N ASP A 63 0.25 -2.64 0.46
CA ASP A 63 0.45 -2.73 -0.99
C ASP A 63 1.26 -1.54 -1.52
N PHE A 64 2.55 -1.47 -1.14
CA PHE A 64 3.46 -0.45 -1.64
C PHE A 64 3.61 -0.46 -3.16
N PRO A 65 3.67 -1.63 -3.83
CA PRO A 65 3.72 -1.63 -5.29
C PRO A 65 2.49 -0.96 -5.94
N LEU A 66 1.27 -1.20 -5.44
CA LEU A 66 0.09 -0.51 -5.96
C LEU A 66 0.18 1.00 -5.73
N MET A 67 0.65 1.44 -4.55
CA MET A 67 0.86 2.86 -4.24
C MET A 67 1.78 3.52 -5.27
N GLU A 68 2.90 2.88 -5.61
CA GLU A 68 3.83 3.40 -6.62
C GLU A 68 3.20 3.44 -8.02
N HIS A 69 2.46 2.39 -8.39
CA HIS A 69 1.74 2.36 -9.66
C HIS A 69 0.67 3.44 -9.74
N MET A 70 -0.10 3.68 -8.67
CA MET A 70 -1.10 4.77 -8.62
C MET A 70 -0.44 6.13 -8.78
N ASN A 71 0.63 6.40 -8.02
CA ASN A 71 1.32 7.69 -8.11
C ASN A 71 1.82 7.97 -9.53
N LYS A 72 2.42 6.98 -10.20
CA LYS A 72 2.87 7.11 -11.59
C LYS A 72 1.70 7.24 -12.57
N ALA A 73 0.71 6.37 -12.45
CA ALA A 73 -0.43 6.31 -13.39
C ALA A 73 -1.22 7.62 -13.48
N PHE A 74 -1.38 8.30 -12.34
CA PHE A 74 -2.10 9.58 -12.28
C PHE A 74 -1.22 10.81 -12.56
N ASP A 75 0.10 10.64 -12.68
CA ASP A 75 1.03 11.70 -13.08
C ASP A 75 1.36 11.65 -14.58
N GLU A 76 1.23 10.50 -15.21
CA GLU A 76 1.61 10.30 -16.62
C GLU A 76 0.49 10.69 -17.58
N GLU A 77 0.77 11.62 -18.47
CA GLU A 77 -0.10 11.96 -19.61
C GLU A 77 0.33 11.16 -20.83
N THR A 78 0.02 9.87 -20.87
CA THR A 78 0.38 8.99 -21.98
C THR A 78 -0.79 8.15 -22.44
N SER A 79 -0.84 7.88 -23.74
CA SER A 79 -1.81 6.98 -24.37
C SER A 79 -1.19 5.66 -24.85
N ASP A 80 0.05 5.39 -24.48
CA ASP A 80 0.72 4.15 -24.86
C ASP A 80 0.34 2.97 -23.92
N TRP A 81 0.76 1.76 -24.32
CA TRP A 81 0.47 0.52 -23.61
C TRP A 81 1.31 0.29 -22.34
N SER A 82 2.18 1.22 -21.98
CA SER A 82 3.12 1.06 -20.86
C SER A 82 2.95 2.10 -19.75
N GLY A 83 2.14 3.15 -19.98
CA GLY A 83 2.00 4.26 -19.07
C GLY A 83 0.56 4.63 -18.71
N GLY A 84 0.41 5.65 -17.90
CA GLY A 84 -0.89 6.13 -17.42
C GLY A 84 -1.70 5.05 -16.71
N LEU A 85 -3.01 5.08 -16.89
CA LEU A 85 -3.94 4.13 -16.25
C LEU A 85 -3.71 2.67 -16.66
N TYR A 86 -3.03 2.40 -17.78
CA TYR A 86 -2.68 1.04 -18.16
C TYR A 86 -1.81 0.34 -17.11
N ARG A 87 -0.94 1.09 -16.41
CA ARG A 87 -0.14 0.56 -15.29
C ARG A 87 -0.99 -0.08 -14.20
N LEU A 88 -2.13 0.52 -13.89
CA LEU A 88 -3.04 0.01 -12.86
C LEU A 88 -3.73 -1.27 -13.35
N TYR A 89 -4.14 -1.26 -14.62
CA TYR A 89 -4.76 -2.42 -15.24
C TYR A 89 -3.80 -3.61 -15.28
N ASP A 90 -2.56 -3.38 -15.73
CA ASP A 90 -1.53 -4.43 -15.78
C ASP A 90 -1.18 -4.95 -14.38
N TYR A 91 -1.00 -4.04 -13.40
CA TYR A 91 -0.70 -4.43 -12.03
C TYR A 91 -1.79 -5.31 -11.41
N LEU A 92 -3.06 -4.94 -11.56
CA LEU A 92 -4.18 -5.69 -10.99
C LEU A 92 -4.33 -7.11 -11.58
N THR A 93 -3.87 -7.34 -12.80
CA THR A 93 -3.86 -8.70 -13.38
C THR A 93 -2.96 -9.65 -12.63
N GLN A 94 -2.00 -9.12 -11.86
CA GLN A 94 -1.04 -9.88 -11.06
C GLN A 94 -1.57 -10.24 -9.66
N ASP A 95 -2.78 -9.88 -9.31
CA ASP A 95 -3.40 -10.17 -8.00
C ASP A 95 -3.46 -11.68 -7.69
N LEU A 96 -3.34 -12.52 -8.70
CA LEU A 96 -3.26 -13.98 -8.57
C LEU A 96 -2.10 -14.47 -7.68
N VAL A 97 -1.06 -13.65 -7.43
CA VAL A 97 0.06 -14.01 -6.56
C VAL A 97 -0.30 -13.89 -5.06
N TYR A 98 -1.29 -13.08 -4.72
CA TYR A 98 -1.75 -12.92 -3.36
C TYR A 98 -2.67 -14.06 -2.92
N ALA A 99 -2.57 -14.45 -1.66
CA ALA A 99 -3.51 -15.42 -1.08
C ALA A 99 -4.91 -14.81 -0.92
N ASP A 100 -4.96 -13.52 -0.55
CA ASP A 100 -6.19 -12.76 -0.39
C ASP A 100 -5.98 -11.28 -0.77
N PRO A 101 -6.20 -10.89 -2.02
CA PRO A 101 -6.03 -9.50 -2.46
C PRO A 101 -7.03 -8.54 -1.81
N MET A 102 -8.17 -9.02 -1.26
CA MET A 102 -9.14 -8.18 -0.57
C MET A 102 -8.64 -7.72 0.82
N ASN A 103 -7.64 -8.38 1.37
CA ASN A 103 -7.00 -8.02 2.63
C ASN A 103 -5.67 -7.26 2.46
N LEU A 104 -5.42 -6.66 1.31
CA LEU A 104 -4.29 -5.75 1.12
C LEU A 104 -4.65 -4.35 1.63
N LEU A 105 -3.79 -3.71 2.40
CA LEU A 105 -3.94 -2.30 2.74
C LEU A 105 -3.47 -1.45 1.57
N THR A 106 -4.38 -0.70 0.97
CA THR A 106 -4.14 0.18 -0.19
C THR A 106 -4.11 1.64 0.24
N PHE A 107 -3.24 2.45 -0.36
CA PHE A 107 -3.06 3.86 0.02
C PHE A 107 -2.39 4.64 -1.10
N LEU A 108 -2.59 5.96 -1.14
CA LEU A 108 -1.91 6.88 -2.06
C LEU A 108 -0.59 7.36 -1.49
N ASP A 109 -0.57 7.61 -0.19
CA ASP A 109 0.55 8.11 0.58
C ASP A 109 0.46 7.67 2.04
N ASN A 110 1.54 7.86 2.78
CA ASN A 110 1.59 7.66 4.22
C ASN A 110 2.63 8.60 4.87
N HIS A 111 2.89 8.42 6.17
CA HIS A 111 3.82 9.25 6.94
C HIS A 111 5.30 9.07 6.56
N ASP A 112 5.65 8.09 5.74
CA ASP A 112 7.01 7.76 5.32
C ASP A 112 7.25 7.98 3.81
N THR A 113 6.19 8.21 3.03
CA THR A 113 6.27 8.50 1.59
C THR A 113 5.95 9.96 1.31
N SER A 114 6.37 10.48 0.18
CA SER A 114 5.88 11.78 -0.29
C SER A 114 4.35 11.76 -0.33
N ARG A 115 3.72 12.90 -0.03
CA ARG A 115 2.28 13.07 -0.20
C ARG A 115 1.90 12.86 -1.66
N PHE A 116 0.70 12.35 -1.92
CA PHE A 116 0.18 12.24 -3.28
C PHE A 116 0.14 13.61 -3.97
N THR A 117 -0.15 14.65 -3.21
CA THR A 117 -0.01 16.04 -3.58
C THR A 117 1.35 16.59 -3.12
N THR A 118 2.44 16.21 -3.80
CA THR A 118 3.81 16.57 -3.40
C THR A 118 4.05 18.07 -3.28
N ASN A 119 3.36 18.87 -4.09
CA ASN A 119 3.49 20.33 -4.16
C ASN A 119 2.16 21.01 -4.50
N ASP A 120 2.14 22.34 -4.48
CA ASP A 120 0.92 23.13 -4.71
C ASP A 120 0.34 22.94 -6.11
N GLU A 121 1.16 22.73 -7.15
CA GLU A 121 0.70 22.44 -8.50
C GLU A 121 -0.14 21.17 -8.54
N LYS A 122 0.36 20.09 -7.93
CA LYS A 122 -0.38 18.83 -7.82
C LYS A 122 -1.61 18.95 -6.92
N ALA A 123 -1.55 19.76 -5.87
CA ALA A 123 -2.70 20.03 -5.01
C ALA A 123 -3.83 20.78 -5.73
N GLN A 124 -3.49 21.66 -6.69
CA GLN A 124 -4.47 22.37 -7.52
C GLN A 124 -5.11 21.47 -8.59
N ASN A 125 -4.50 20.35 -8.96
CA ASN A 125 -5.07 19.41 -9.92
C ASN A 125 -6.14 18.50 -9.24
N LEU A 126 -7.28 19.08 -8.98
CA LEU A 126 -8.41 18.39 -8.33
C LEU A 126 -8.96 17.23 -9.17
N THR A 127 -8.82 17.27 -10.49
CA THR A 127 -9.26 16.17 -11.36
C THR A 127 -8.40 14.93 -11.11
N ARG A 128 -7.08 15.10 -11.14
CA ARG A 128 -6.12 14.03 -10.81
C ARG A 128 -6.39 13.46 -9.43
N PHE A 129 -6.53 14.31 -8.43
CA PHE A 129 -6.78 13.90 -7.05
C PHE A 129 -8.08 13.10 -6.93
N LYS A 130 -9.18 13.60 -7.47
CA LYS A 130 -10.48 12.91 -7.41
C LYS A 130 -10.45 11.56 -8.13
N GLN A 131 -9.77 11.46 -9.27
CA GLN A 131 -9.62 10.18 -9.98
C GLN A 131 -8.84 9.17 -9.14
N ALA A 132 -7.72 9.58 -8.53
CA ALA A 132 -6.91 8.70 -7.69
C ALA A 132 -7.66 8.23 -6.42
N VAL A 133 -8.35 9.13 -5.74
CA VAL A 133 -9.17 8.79 -4.56
C VAL A 133 -10.34 7.88 -4.96
N THR A 134 -10.99 8.15 -6.09
CA THR A 134 -12.06 7.27 -6.59
C THR A 134 -11.52 5.87 -6.85
N PHE A 135 -10.39 5.75 -7.52
CA PHE A 135 -9.75 4.46 -7.75
C PHE A 135 -9.41 3.76 -6.43
N LEU A 136 -8.76 4.46 -5.49
CA LEU A 136 -8.41 3.93 -4.17
C LEU A 136 -9.63 3.36 -3.42
N LEU A 137 -10.74 4.07 -3.43
CA LEU A 137 -11.95 3.70 -2.68
C LEU A 137 -12.80 2.64 -3.38
N THR A 138 -12.57 2.38 -4.65
CA THR A 138 -13.38 1.43 -5.45
C THR A 138 -12.60 0.21 -5.93
N THR A 139 -11.27 0.21 -5.80
CA THR A 139 -10.44 -0.96 -6.09
C THR A 139 -10.53 -1.99 -4.95
N ARG A 140 -9.93 -3.15 -5.16
CA ARG A 140 -9.84 -4.20 -4.14
C ARG A 140 -8.97 -3.76 -2.96
N GLY A 141 -9.14 -4.39 -1.79
CA GLY A 141 -8.36 -4.16 -0.60
C GLY A 141 -9.04 -3.26 0.43
N ILE A 142 -8.27 -2.84 1.41
CA ILE A 142 -8.70 -1.99 2.53
C ILE A 142 -8.10 -0.61 2.32
N PRO A 143 -8.87 0.41 1.89
CA PRO A 143 -8.33 1.72 1.60
C PRO A 143 -7.93 2.47 2.88
N GLN A 144 -6.72 3.04 2.86
CA GLN A 144 -6.23 3.95 3.89
C GLN A 144 -6.10 5.35 3.31
N ILE A 145 -6.67 6.34 4.00
CA ILE A 145 -6.44 7.77 3.74
C ILE A 145 -5.57 8.29 4.87
N TYR A 146 -4.41 8.85 4.50
CA TYR A 146 -3.53 9.49 5.48
C TYR A 146 -4.08 10.88 5.83
N TYR A 147 -3.99 11.28 7.10
CA TYR A 147 -4.51 12.58 7.55
C TYR A 147 -3.91 13.73 6.72
N GLY A 148 -4.70 14.74 6.47
CA GLY A 148 -4.32 15.88 5.63
C GLY A 148 -4.48 15.65 4.13
N THR A 149 -4.63 14.41 3.66
CA THR A 149 -4.92 14.11 2.25
C THR A 149 -6.27 14.70 1.84
N GLU A 150 -7.26 14.70 2.74
CA GLU A 150 -8.60 15.26 2.53
C GLU A 150 -8.62 16.78 2.35
N ILE A 151 -7.60 17.47 2.82
CA ILE A 151 -7.41 18.93 2.62
C ILE A 151 -6.28 19.26 1.64
N LEU A 152 -5.80 18.25 0.89
CA LEU A 152 -4.75 18.41 -0.11
C LEU A 152 -3.40 18.87 0.48
N MET A 153 -3.09 18.44 1.69
CA MET A 153 -1.82 18.76 2.35
C MET A 153 -0.65 18.31 1.48
N THR A 154 0.30 19.21 1.26
CA THR A 154 1.48 18.96 0.42
C THR A 154 2.67 18.51 1.25
N GLY A 155 3.59 17.75 0.65
CA GLY A 155 4.86 17.36 1.26
C GLY A 155 5.66 16.42 0.39
N ASP A 156 6.94 16.71 0.25
CA ASP A 156 7.89 15.86 -0.48
C ASP A 156 8.88 15.21 0.49
N LYS A 157 9.11 13.92 0.34
CA LYS A 157 10.05 13.14 1.16
C LYS A 157 11.49 13.67 1.07
N SER A 158 11.87 14.23 -0.07
CA SER A 158 13.20 14.82 -0.28
C SER A 158 13.47 16.01 0.64
N GLU A 159 12.43 16.66 1.17
CA GLU A 159 12.52 17.78 2.10
C GLU A 159 12.54 17.33 3.58
N GLY A 160 12.47 16.02 3.82
CA GLY A 160 12.50 15.39 5.15
C GLY A 160 11.13 15.02 5.70
N ASP A 161 11.12 14.15 6.73
CA ASP A 161 9.90 13.57 7.29
C ASP A 161 8.95 14.60 7.92
N GLY A 162 9.46 15.69 8.46
CA GLY A 162 8.65 16.77 9.01
C GLY A 162 7.70 17.40 8.00
N MET A 163 8.09 17.40 6.72
CA MET A 163 7.24 17.93 5.65
C MET A 163 6.05 17.02 5.32
N LEU A 164 6.13 15.73 5.66
CA LEU A 164 5.07 14.77 5.47
C LEU A 164 4.08 14.74 6.64
N ARG A 165 4.50 15.22 7.81
CA ARG A 165 3.83 15.08 9.11
C ARG A 165 3.49 16.43 9.73
N LYS A 166 3.12 17.40 8.88
CA LYS A 166 2.71 18.75 9.31
C LYS A 166 1.45 18.69 10.20
N ASP A 167 1.35 19.66 11.12
CA ASP A 167 0.16 19.88 11.94
C ASP A 167 -0.97 20.55 11.14
#